data_131b8c68830c5ee306e6b1dbb8d65ddf
#
_entry.id   131b8c68830c5ee306e6b1dbb8d65ddf
#
_cell.length_a   1.000
_cell.length_b   1.000
_cell.length_c   1.000
_cell.angle_alpha   90.00
_cell.angle_beta   90.00
_cell.angle_gamma   90.00
#
_symmetry.space_group_name_H-M   'P 1'
#
loop_
_entity.id
_entity.type
_entity.pdbx_description
1 polymer ?
#
loop_
_entity_poly.entity_id
_entity_poly.type
_entity_poly.pdbx_seq_one_letter_code
_entity_poly.pdbx_strand_id
1 'polypeptide(L)' 'MNHKLEGKRIELVSTSDPYTNLEAGDRGTVEFIDDMGTIHVAWDNGSMLGLVPGEDQYIIVND' A
#
# COMPACT_ATOMS: atom_id res chain seq x y z
N MET A 1 -7.42 12.17 14.18
CA MET A 1 -7.25 11.06 13.25
C MET A 1 -6.81 11.57 11.90
N ASN A 2 -5.77 11.01 11.35
CA ASN A 2 -5.20 11.52 10.11
C ASN A 2 -5.51 10.58 8.95
N HIS A 3 -6.35 11.05 8.02
CA HIS A 3 -6.73 10.27 6.85
C HIS A 3 -6.17 10.84 5.55
N LYS A 4 -5.07 11.60 5.66
CA LYS A 4 -4.51 12.26 4.48
C LYS A 4 -3.99 11.28 3.44
N LEU A 5 -3.70 10.05 3.85
CA LEU A 5 -3.19 9.05 2.93
C LEU A 5 -4.29 8.44 2.06
N GLU A 6 -5.53 8.46 2.52
CA GLU A 6 -6.64 7.87 1.77
C GLU A 6 -6.81 8.56 0.43
N GLY A 7 -6.99 7.76 -0.60
CA GLY A 7 -7.13 8.28 -1.97
C GLY A 7 -5.82 8.58 -2.66
N LYS A 8 -4.69 8.48 -1.97
CA LYS A 8 -3.39 8.77 -2.57
C LYS A 8 -2.90 7.58 -3.39
N ARG A 9 -2.16 7.89 -4.45
CA ARG A 9 -1.47 6.88 -5.24
C ARG A 9 -0.14 6.59 -4.57
N ILE A 10 0.19 5.31 -4.48
CA ILE A 10 1.44 4.87 -3.88
C ILE A 10 2.12 3.86 -4.78
N GLU A 11 3.41 3.70 -4.57
CA GLU A 11 4.23 2.71 -5.27
C GLU A 11 4.92 1.86 -4.23
N LEU A 12 4.85 0.54 -4.41
CA LEU A 12 5.50 -0.40 -3.50
C LEU A 12 7.01 -0.34 -3.68
N VAL A 13 7.73 -0.23 -2.57
CA VAL A 13 9.19 -0.29 -2.56
C VAL A 13 9.65 -1.68 -2.15
N SER A 14 9.09 -2.20 -1.06
CA SER A 14 9.40 -3.56 -0.60
C SER A 14 8.27 -4.07 0.27
N THR A 15 8.14 -5.39 0.34
CA THR A 15 7.17 -6.03 1.22
C THR A 15 7.81 -7.24 1.89
N SER A 16 7.38 -7.52 3.11
CA SER A 16 7.84 -8.68 3.85
C SER A 16 7.08 -9.95 3.50
N ASP A 17 5.99 -9.84 2.73
CA ASP A 17 5.16 -10.99 2.36
C ASP A 17 5.78 -11.75 1.19
N PRO A 18 6.30 -12.98 1.44
CA PRO A 18 6.95 -13.73 0.36
C PRO A 18 5.97 -14.38 -0.62
N TYR A 19 4.68 -14.32 -0.34
CA TYR A 19 3.66 -14.99 -1.16
C TYR A 19 2.84 -14.03 -2.00
N THR A 20 3.13 -12.74 -1.91
CA THR A 20 2.38 -11.76 -2.70
C THR A 20 2.80 -11.79 -4.16
N ASN A 21 1.86 -11.44 -5.04
CA ASN A 21 2.16 -11.24 -6.46
C ASN A 21 2.67 -9.83 -6.75
N LEU A 22 2.80 -9.00 -5.72
CA LEU A 22 3.28 -7.64 -5.89
C LEU A 22 4.80 -7.61 -5.96
N GLU A 23 5.30 -6.67 -6.74
CA GLU A 23 6.73 -6.43 -6.88
C GLU A 23 7.01 -4.95 -6.67
N ALA A 24 8.27 -4.64 -6.35
CA ALA A 24 8.69 -3.24 -6.26
C ALA A 24 8.36 -2.54 -7.57
N GLY A 25 7.76 -1.35 -7.46
CA GLY A 25 7.30 -0.59 -8.62
C GLY A 25 5.82 -0.71 -8.90
N ASP A 26 5.14 -1.71 -8.32
CA ASP A 26 3.70 -1.83 -8.48
C ASP A 26 2.99 -0.67 -7.77
N ARG A 27 1.91 -0.18 -8.35
CA ARG A 27 1.19 0.98 -7.85
C ARG A 27 -0.24 0.65 -7.50
N GLY A 28 -0.79 1.46 -6.61
CA GLY A 28 -2.18 1.32 -6.20
C GLY A 28 -2.68 2.59 -5.54
N THR A 29 -3.96 2.55 -5.17
CA THR A 29 -4.62 3.68 -4.50
C THR A 29 -4.98 3.25 -3.08
N VAL A 30 -4.62 4.08 -2.11
CA VAL A 30 -4.96 3.79 -0.72
C VAL A 30 -6.46 3.94 -0.53
N GLU A 31 -7.11 2.89 -0.01
CA GLU A 31 -8.54 2.90 0.24
C GLU A 31 -8.85 3.39 1.65
N PHE A 32 -8.20 2.81 2.64
CA PHE A 32 -8.38 3.23 4.03
C PHE A 32 -7.27 2.63 4.88
N ILE A 33 -7.17 3.13 6.11
CA ILE A 33 -6.24 2.61 7.12
C ILE A 33 -7.08 2.08 8.27
N ASP A 34 -6.85 0.82 8.67
CA ASP A 34 -7.67 0.24 9.72
C ASP A 34 -7.14 0.60 11.12
N ASP A 35 -7.85 0.14 12.14
CA ASP A 35 -7.53 0.50 13.52
C ASP A 35 -6.15 -0.01 13.96
N MET A 36 -5.61 -1.00 13.29
CA MET A 36 -4.29 -1.53 13.60
C MET A 36 -3.18 -0.83 12.83
N GLY A 37 -3.55 0.11 11.98
CA GLY A 37 -2.58 0.85 11.19
C GLY A 37 -2.24 0.21 9.86
N THR A 38 -2.89 -0.89 9.49
CA THR A 38 -2.66 -1.52 8.19
C THR A 38 -3.26 -0.66 7.09
N ILE A 39 -2.47 -0.38 6.07
CA ILE A 39 -2.88 0.46 4.95
C ILE A 39 -3.47 -0.45 3.88
N HIS A 40 -4.77 -0.31 3.65
CA HIS A 40 -5.47 -1.13 2.66
C HIS A 40 -5.41 -0.43 1.32
N VAL A 41 -4.92 -1.14 0.31
CA VAL A 41 -4.60 -0.58 -1.00
C VAL A 41 -5.34 -1.36 -2.08
N ALA A 42 -5.94 -0.64 -3.01
CA ALA A 42 -6.46 -1.22 -4.23
C ALA A 42 -5.33 -1.17 -5.26
N TRP A 43 -4.60 -2.26 -5.38
CA TRP A 43 -3.47 -2.35 -6.29
C TRP A 43 -3.95 -2.43 -7.74
N ASP A 44 -3.22 -1.81 -8.64
CA ASP A 44 -3.63 -1.76 -10.05
C ASP A 44 -3.68 -3.14 -10.69
N ASN A 45 -2.89 -4.08 -10.19
CA ASN A 45 -2.89 -5.45 -10.72
C ASN A 45 -3.97 -6.35 -10.10
N GLY A 46 -4.84 -5.78 -9.27
CA GLY A 46 -5.92 -6.52 -8.63
C GLY A 46 -5.55 -7.18 -7.32
N SER A 47 -4.32 -7.06 -6.88
CA SER A 47 -3.89 -7.60 -5.59
C SER A 47 -4.56 -6.84 -4.45
N MET A 48 -4.61 -7.47 -3.28
CA MET A 48 -5.28 -6.91 -2.10
C MET A 48 -4.36 -6.88 -0.88
N LEU A 49 -3.06 -6.84 -1.09
CA LEU A 49 -2.10 -6.80 0.01
C LEU A 49 -2.26 -5.52 0.81
N GLY A 50 -2.41 -5.65 2.14
CA GLY A 50 -2.34 -4.51 3.04
C GLY A 50 -0.89 -4.26 3.46
N LEU A 51 -0.52 -3.01 3.59
CA LEU A 51 0.83 -2.62 3.99
C LEU A 51 0.89 -2.35 5.48
N VAL A 52 1.89 -2.95 6.14
CA VAL A 52 2.10 -2.76 7.57
C VAL A 52 3.30 -1.83 7.74
N PRO A 53 3.08 -0.62 8.29
CA PRO A 53 4.19 0.31 8.52
C PRO A 53 5.29 -0.34 9.36
N GLY A 54 6.53 -0.18 8.91
CA GLY A 54 7.68 -0.79 9.56
C GLY A 54 8.09 -2.13 8.98
N GLU A 55 7.16 -2.86 8.33
CA GLU A 55 7.47 -4.14 7.69
C GLU A 55 7.47 -4.02 6.18
N ASP A 56 6.63 -3.13 5.65
CA ASP A 56 6.51 -2.91 4.21
C ASP A 56 6.86 -1.45 3.92
N GLN A 57 7.44 -1.20 2.78
CA GLN A 57 7.85 0.15 2.41
C GLN A 57 7.17 0.57 1.12
N TYR A 58 6.76 1.83 1.08
CA TYR A 58 6.10 2.41 -0.08
C TYR A 58 6.45 3.90 -0.15
N ILE A 59 6.19 4.49 -1.31
CA ILE A 59 6.31 5.93 -1.50
C ILE A 59 5.00 6.46 -2.09
N ILE A 60 4.73 7.73 -1.84
CA ILE A 60 3.58 8.41 -2.43
C ILE A 60 4.01 8.94 -3.79
N VAL A 61 3.20 8.68 -4.81
CA VAL A 61 3.49 9.13 -6.16
C VAL A 61 2.39 10.05 -6.66
N ASN A 62 2.75 10.94 -7.57
CA ASN A 62 1.80 11.88 -8.18
C ASN A 62 1.56 11.45 -9.62
N ASP A 63 0.55 10.62 -9.80
CA ASP A 63 0.19 10.23 -11.18
C ASP A 63 -1.31 10.22 -11.41
#